data_910b37378bf22670ca8b2b1dd57b6c47
#
_entry.id   910b37378bf22670ca8b2b1dd57b6c47
#
_cell.length_a   1.000
_cell.length_b   1.000
_cell.length_c   1.000
_cell.angle_alpha   90.00
_cell.angle_beta   90.00
_cell.angle_gamma   90.00
#
_symmetry.space_group_name_H-M   'P 1'
#
loop_
_entity.id
_entity.type
_entity.pdbx_description
1 polymer ?
#
loop_
_entity_poly.entity_id
_entity_poly.type
_entity_poly.pdbx_seq_one_letter_code
_entity_poly.pdbx_strand_id
1 'polypeptide(L)'
;MIPNTNYSELKDSYLFYHIAQKTKAYLNSHPDSYLYRMGIGDVSLPLCDAVVEALHRAVDDQSQKSTFHGYMPECGDPGLRETIADYYKKRKVSLLPEEVFVSSGASDELGDILDLFGRDKTVMIMEPAYPAYVDANIIAGNRIIHIPSGKENGFLPLPDETTAADVIYICSPNNPTGAVFNCEQLKLWVDYANRIDAVLLFDAAYEAFIEEEDIPHSIFEIEGAKTCAIEICSLSKTAGFTGTRLGYTVIPKELNR
;
A
#
# COMPACT_ATOMS: atom_id res chain seq x y z
N MET A 1 31.80 7.86 10.42
CA MET A 1 30.50 7.19 10.20
C MET A 1 30.38 6.97 8.69
N ILE A 2 30.09 5.76 8.25
CA ILE A 2 29.87 5.46 6.83
C ILE A 2 28.35 5.44 6.64
N PRO A 3 27.76 6.29 5.76
CA PRO A 3 26.34 6.26 5.50
C PRO A 3 25.94 4.97 4.77
N ASN A 4 24.64 4.68 4.70
CA ASN A 4 24.14 3.57 3.90
C ASN A 4 24.48 3.83 2.42
N THR A 5 25.38 3.03 1.85
CA THR A 5 25.88 3.19 0.48
C THR A 5 24.82 2.87 -0.59
N ASN A 6 23.74 2.13 -0.22
CA ASN A 6 22.67 1.81 -1.14
C ASN A 6 21.92 3.04 -1.67
N TYR A 7 21.99 4.17 -0.96
CA TYR A 7 21.44 5.43 -1.47
C TYR A 7 22.08 5.88 -2.78
N SER A 8 23.32 5.46 -3.08
CA SER A 8 23.96 5.75 -4.38
C SER A 8 23.37 4.97 -5.56
N GLU A 9 22.63 3.91 -5.28
CA GLU A 9 21.92 3.10 -6.30
C GLU A 9 20.56 3.70 -6.71
N LEU A 10 20.03 4.65 -5.90
CA LEU A 10 18.81 5.37 -6.27
C LEU A 10 19.06 6.22 -7.51
N LYS A 11 18.09 6.27 -8.41
CA LYS A 11 18.11 7.21 -9.53
C LYS A 11 18.19 8.64 -8.96
N ASP A 12 18.95 9.52 -9.62
CA ASP A 12 19.34 10.88 -9.17
C ASP A 12 18.19 11.79 -8.69
N SER A 13 16.95 11.38 -8.88
CA SER A 13 15.81 12.05 -8.27
C SER A 13 14.55 11.21 -8.33
N TYR A 14 13.77 11.28 -7.28
CA TYR A 14 12.40 10.79 -7.25
C TYR A 14 11.56 11.42 -8.37
N LEU A 15 10.87 10.59 -9.15
CA LEU A 15 10.13 10.99 -10.37
C LEU A 15 9.29 12.25 -10.18
N PHE A 16 8.54 12.34 -9.07
CA PHE A 16 7.65 13.48 -8.79
C PHE A 16 8.42 14.77 -8.50
N TYR A 17 9.62 14.69 -7.92
CA TYR A 17 10.49 15.85 -7.74
C TYR A 17 10.96 16.41 -9.09
N HIS A 18 11.35 15.55 -10.02
CA HIS A 18 11.72 15.96 -11.38
C HIS A 18 10.57 16.62 -12.11
N ILE A 19 9.37 16.05 -12.03
CA ILE A 19 8.16 16.62 -12.63
C ILE A 19 7.90 18.02 -12.03
N ALA A 20 8.00 18.17 -10.71
CA ALA A 20 7.82 19.46 -10.03
C ALA A 20 8.84 20.52 -10.51
N GLN A 21 10.13 20.14 -10.64
CA GLN A 21 11.18 21.04 -11.14
C GLN A 21 10.93 21.45 -12.59
N LYS A 22 10.61 20.51 -13.48
CA LYS A 22 10.28 20.81 -14.88
C LYS A 22 9.05 21.70 -15.00
N THR A 23 8.03 21.42 -14.19
CA THR A 23 6.80 22.24 -14.12
C THR A 23 7.13 23.68 -13.72
N LYS A 24 7.94 23.86 -12.66
CA LYS A 24 8.35 25.18 -12.20
C LYS A 24 9.16 25.93 -13.27
N ALA A 25 10.11 25.26 -13.92
CA ALA A 25 10.91 25.85 -14.98
C ALA A 25 10.04 26.27 -16.18
N TYR A 26 9.07 25.42 -16.57
CA TYR A 26 8.15 25.72 -17.67
C TYR A 26 7.28 26.95 -17.35
N LEU A 27 6.65 27.00 -16.18
CA LEU A 27 5.81 28.14 -15.78
C LEU A 27 6.60 29.46 -15.66
N ASN A 28 7.88 29.40 -15.24
CA ASN A 28 8.74 30.57 -15.19
C ASN A 28 9.00 31.15 -16.60
N SER A 29 9.11 30.29 -17.62
CA SER A 29 9.31 30.69 -19.01
C SER A 29 8.02 30.98 -19.77
N HIS A 30 6.87 30.51 -19.24
CA HIS A 30 5.55 30.65 -19.85
C HIS A 30 4.52 31.10 -18.80
N PRO A 31 4.61 32.32 -18.25
CA PRO A 31 3.82 32.76 -17.09
C PRO A 31 2.31 32.78 -17.34
N ASP A 32 1.89 32.93 -18.59
CA ASP A 32 0.46 32.99 -18.99
C ASP A 32 -0.11 31.60 -19.34
N SER A 33 0.68 30.53 -19.19
CA SER A 33 0.24 29.18 -19.52
C SER A 33 -0.63 28.60 -18.43
N TYR A 34 -1.77 28.00 -18.82
CA TYR A 34 -2.57 27.16 -17.95
C TYR A 34 -2.04 25.72 -17.98
N LEU A 35 -1.72 25.16 -16.81
CA LEU A 35 -1.16 23.82 -16.68
C LEU A 35 -2.17 22.84 -16.10
N TYR A 36 -2.51 21.81 -16.87
CA TYR A 36 -3.27 20.66 -16.37
C TYR A 36 -2.33 19.70 -15.68
N ARG A 37 -2.50 19.53 -14.36
CA ARG A 37 -1.67 18.62 -13.55
C ARG A 37 -2.31 17.23 -13.49
N MET A 38 -1.76 16.29 -14.25
CA MET A 38 -2.25 14.91 -14.35
C MET A 38 -1.20 13.88 -13.93
N GLY A 39 -0.14 14.32 -13.23
CA GLY A 39 0.99 13.45 -12.88
C GLY A 39 0.88 12.78 -11.52
N ILE A 40 0.00 13.25 -10.64
CA ILE A 40 -0.22 12.68 -9.31
C ILE A 40 -1.73 12.49 -9.11
N GLY A 41 -2.13 11.28 -8.75
CA GLY A 41 -3.49 10.98 -8.32
C GLY A 41 -3.71 11.51 -6.90
N ASP A 42 -4.21 12.73 -6.79
CA ASP A 42 -4.58 13.34 -5.51
C ASP A 42 -6.08 13.56 -5.43
N VAL A 43 -6.61 13.71 -4.21
CA VAL A 43 -8.01 14.03 -4.00
C VAL A 43 -8.29 15.46 -4.49
N SER A 44 -9.40 15.63 -5.21
CA SER A 44 -9.81 16.92 -5.79
C SER A 44 -10.99 17.56 -5.06
N LEU A 45 -11.59 16.84 -4.11
CA LEU A 45 -12.72 17.30 -3.31
C LEU A 45 -12.31 17.43 -1.84
N PRO A 46 -12.93 18.35 -1.10
CA PRO A 46 -12.73 18.45 0.34
C PRO A 46 -13.26 17.19 1.05
N LEU A 47 -12.87 17.02 2.31
CA LEU A 47 -13.44 15.99 3.18
C LEU A 47 -14.96 16.15 3.28
N CYS A 48 -15.69 15.05 3.32
CA CYS A 48 -17.14 15.09 3.51
C CYS A 48 -17.52 15.57 4.92
N ASP A 49 -18.73 16.10 5.06
CA ASP A 49 -19.21 16.72 6.30
C ASP A 49 -19.11 15.76 7.49
N ALA A 50 -19.45 14.50 7.32
CA ALA A 50 -19.37 13.49 8.39
C ALA A 50 -17.94 13.32 8.95
N VAL A 51 -16.94 13.38 8.09
CA VAL A 51 -15.51 13.31 8.49
C VAL A 51 -15.11 14.60 9.20
N VAL A 52 -15.48 15.76 8.67
CA VAL A 52 -15.18 17.06 9.28
C VAL A 52 -15.79 17.15 10.69
N GLU A 53 -17.06 16.76 10.85
CA GLU A 53 -17.71 16.72 12.16
C GLU A 53 -17.03 15.74 13.13
N ALA A 54 -16.59 14.58 12.66
CA ALA A 54 -15.87 13.62 13.49
C ALA A 54 -14.51 14.17 13.96
N LEU A 55 -13.78 14.88 13.09
CA LEU A 55 -12.53 15.55 13.45
C LEU A 55 -12.75 16.66 14.48
N HIS A 56 -13.81 17.47 14.35
CA HIS A 56 -14.16 18.47 15.36
C HIS A 56 -14.45 17.81 16.72
N ARG A 57 -15.28 16.75 16.75
CA ARG A 57 -15.53 16.00 18.00
C ARG A 57 -14.25 15.45 18.63
N ALA A 58 -13.35 14.89 17.80
CA ALA A 58 -12.08 14.36 18.30
C ALA A 58 -11.20 15.45 18.94
N VAL A 59 -11.21 16.68 18.39
CA VAL A 59 -10.49 17.82 18.98
C VAL A 59 -11.15 18.26 20.29
N ASP A 60 -12.48 18.30 20.34
CA ASP A 60 -13.22 18.65 21.55
C ASP A 60 -12.95 17.62 22.67
N ASP A 61 -12.92 16.33 22.34
CA ASP A 61 -12.57 15.26 23.29
C ASP A 61 -11.17 15.44 23.85
N GLN A 62 -10.19 15.83 23.03
CA GLN A 62 -8.83 16.12 23.49
C GLN A 62 -8.74 17.32 24.42
N SER A 63 -9.71 18.22 24.40
CA SER A 63 -9.74 19.41 25.26
C SER A 63 -10.20 19.13 26.69
N GLN A 64 -10.78 17.95 26.96
CA GLN A 64 -11.39 17.62 28.25
C GLN A 64 -10.59 16.55 28.98
N LYS A 65 -10.36 16.75 30.29
CA LYS A 65 -9.59 15.79 31.11
C LYS A 65 -10.22 14.39 31.16
N SER A 66 -11.53 14.26 31.01
CA SER A 66 -12.26 12.99 31.06
C SER A 66 -12.15 12.17 29.77
N THR A 67 -11.89 12.81 28.63
CA THR A 67 -11.87 12.20 27.30
C THR A 67 -10.53 12.36 26.60
N PHE A 68 -9.58 13.06 27.22
CA PHE A 68 -8.22 13.21 26.70
C PHE A 68 -7.55 11.83 26.55
N HIS A 69 -6.95 11.63 25.40
CA HIS A 69 -6.16 10.45 25.09
C HIS A 69 -4.67 10.80 25.02
N GLY A 70 -3.85 10.08 25.79
CA GLY A 70 -2.39 10.10 25.67
C GLY A 70 -1.90 9.16 24.57
N TYR A 71 -0.76 8.51 24.78
CA TYR A 71 -0.28 7.46 23.87
C TYR A 71 -1.28 6.32 23.77
N MET A 72 -1.65 5.97 22.55
CA MET A 72 -2.41 4.76 22.26
C MET A 72 -1.50 3.53 22.28
N PRO A 73 -2.06 2.31 22.35
CA PRO A 73 -1.28 1.09 22.10
C PRO A 73 -0.52 1.17 20.77
N GLU A 74 0.65 0.55 20.68
CA GLU A 74 1.54 0.59 19.52
C GLU A 74 0.84 0.10 18.24
N CYS A 75 -0.10 -0.82 18.37
CA CYS A 75 -0.88 -1.33 17.22
C CYS A 75 -2.02 -0.39 16.80
N GLY A 76 -2.26 0.70 17.53
CA GLY A 76 -3.35 1.65 17.27
C GLY A 76 -4.55 1.49 18.20
N ASP A 77 -5.51 2.40 18.04
CA ASP A 77 -6.74 2.45 18.84
C ASP A 77 -7.55 1.14 18.74
N PRO A 78 -7.94 0.52 19.87
CA PRO A 78 -8.68 -0.73 19.85
C PRO A 78 -10.03 -0.66 19.11
N GLY A 79 -10.77 0.44 19.28
CA GLY A 79 -12.07 0.64 18.62
C GLY A 79 -11.94 0.79 17.12
N LEU A 80 -10.88 1.46 16.65
CA LEU A 80 -10.57 1.55 15.23
C LEU A 80 -10.21 0.17 14.64
N ARG A 81 -9.40 -0.60 15.36
CA ARG A 81 -9.00 -1.96 14.93
C ARG A 81 -10.20 -2.92 14.87
N GLU A 82 -11.12 -2.84 15.83
CA GLU A 82 -12.39 -3.57 15.80
C GLU A 82 -13.24 -3.14 14.58
N THR A 83 -13.36 -1.84 14.33
CA THR A 83 -14.09 -1.30 13.17
C THR A 83 -13.51 -1.79 11.84
N ILE A 84 -12.19 -1.83 11.73
CA ILE A 84 -11.49 -2.36 10.55
C ILE A 84 -11.78 -3.87 10.41
N ALA A 85 -11.65 -4.65 11.47
CA ALA A 85 -11.94 -6.08 11.42
C ALA A 85 -13.41 -6.35 11.01
N ASP A 86 -14.34 -5.52 11.47
CA ASP A 86 -15.76 -5.61 11.09
C ASP A 86 -16.01 -5.22 9.63
N TYR A 87 -15.21 -4.30 9.07
CA TYR A 87 -15.26 -3.97 7.65
C TYR A 87 -15.00 -5.18 6.75
N TYR A 88 -14.03 -6.03 7.10
CA TYR A 88 -13.71 -7.26 6.37
C TYR A 88 -14.84 -8.30 6.42
N LYS A 89 -15.62 -8.33 7.50
CA LYS A 89 -16.78 -9.27 7.61
C LYS A 89 -17.78 -9.09 6.47
N LYS A 90 -17.92 -7.88 5.92
CA LYS A 90 -18.80 -7.61 4.77
C LYS A 90 -18.39 -8.41 3.53
N ARG A 91 -17.12 -8.80 3.44
CA ARG A 91 -16.52 -9.62 2.37
C ARG A 91 -16.31 -11.08 2.79
N LYS A 92 -16.95 -11.49 3.88
CA LYS A 92 -16.84 -12.86 4.45
C LYS A 92 -15.41 -13.22 4.91
N VAL A 93 -14.56 -12.21 5.10
CA VAL A 93 -13.23 -12.37 5.68
C VAL A 93 -13.34 -12.18 7.18
N SER A 94 -12.88 -13.17 7.95
CA SER A 94 -12.83 -13.11 9.42
C SER A 94 -11.44 -12.70 9.86
N LEU A 95 -11.30 -11.53 10.48
CA LEU A 95 -10.07 -11.04 11.09
C LEU A 95 -10.30 -10.80 12.57
N LEU A 96 -9.24 -10.95 13.35
CA LEU A 96 -9.20 -10.50 14.73
C LEU A 96 -8.66 -9.07 14.79
N PRO A 97 -9.11 -8.21 15.72
CA PRO A 97 -8.54 -6.87 15.89
C PRO A 97 -7.01 -6.88 16.13
N GLU A 98 -6.48 -7.96 16.73
CA GLU A 98 -5.05 -8.13 16.97
C GLU A 98 -4.22 -8.38 15.70
N GLU A 99 -4.87 -8.65 14.57
CA GLU A 99 -4.22 -8.82 13.26
C GLU A 99 -4.13 -7.50 12.50
N VAL A 100 -4.71 -6.41 13.05
CA VAL A 100 -4.74 -5.07 12.43
C VAL A 100 -3.75 -4.15 13.14
N PHE A 101 -2.90 -3.50 12.36
CA PHE A 101 -1.89 -2.54 12.82
C PHE A 101 -2.14 -1.20 12.14
N VAL A 102 -2.43 -0.15 12.91
CA VAL A 102 -2.71 1.19 12.39
C VAL A 102 -1.40 1.92 12.12
N SER A 103 -1.33 2.61 10.98
CA SER A 103 -0.14 3.33 10.53
C SER A 103 -0.45 4.74 10.04
N SER A 104 0.59 5.53 9.76
CA SER A 104 0.50 6.86 9.17
C SER A 104 0.25 6.88 7.66
N GLY A 105 -0.07 5.73 7.09
CA GLY A 105 -0.41 5.54 5.68
C GLY A 105 0.45 4.48 5.00
N ALA A 106 -0.08 3.85 3.96
CA ALA A 106 0.56 2.75 3.25
C ALA A 106 1.97 3.07 2.74
N SER A 107 2.26 4.33 2.41
CA SER A 107 3.59 4.72 1.90
C SER A 107 4.69 4.58 2.95
N ASP A 108 4.39 4.91 4.21
CA ASP A 108 5.34 4.77 5.32
C ASP A 108 5.48 3.29 5.67
N GLU A 109 4.36 2.58 5.72
CA GLU A 109 4.30 1.14 6.00
C GLU A 109 5.12 0.30 5.02
N LEU A 110 5.10 0.67 3.73
CA LEU A 110 5.88 -0.01 2.68
C LEU A 110 7.41 0.08 2.91
N GLY A 111 7.86 1.08 3.65
CA GLY A 111 9.25 1.18 4.09
C GLY A 111 9.51 0.38 5.37
N ASP A 112 8.65 0.57 6.36
CA ASP A 112 8.82 0.01 7.70
C ASP A 112 8.66 -1.52 7.73
N ILE A 113 7.76 -2.08 6.90
CA ILE A 113 7.51 -3.52 6.82
C ILE A 113 8.76 -4.31 6.41
N LEU A 114 9.70 -3.69 5.71
CA LEU A 114 10.91 -4.36 5.27
C LEU A 114 11.83 -4.78 6.44
N ASP A 115 11.73 -4.10 7.57
CA ASP A 115 12.51 -4.46 8.76
C ASP A 115 12.11 -5.82 9.34
N LEU A 116 10.90 -6.32 9.01
CA LEU A 116 10.45 -7.65 9.43
C LEU A 116 11.17 -8.79 8.68
N PHE A 117 11.66 -8.54 7.46
CA PHE A 117 12.19 -9.61 6.60
C PHE A 117 13.70 -9.80 6.70
N GLY A 118 14.39 -8.97 7.43
CA GLY A 118 15.86 -8.97 7.45
C GLY A 118 16.45 -8.41 6.15
N ARG A 119 17.76 -8.58 5.98
CA ARG A 119 18.52 -8.04 4.84
C ARG A 119 18.79 -9.08 3.76
N ASP A 120 19.24 -8.61 2.59
CA ASP A 120 19.66 -9.45 1.48
C ASP A 120 18.53 -10.35 0.91
N LYS A 121 17.30 -9.85 0.98
CA LYS A 121 16.14 -10.57 0.43
C LYS A 121 16.05 -10.40 -1.08
N THR A 122 15.48 -11.41 -1.72
CA THR A 122 15.08 -11.33 -3.13
C THR A 122 13.61 -10.91 -3.18
N VAL A 123 13.34 -9.80 -3.84
CA VAL A 123 12.02 -9.19 -3.92
C VAL A 123 11.53 -9.15 -5.35
N MET A 124 10.33 -9.62 -5.60
CA MET A 124 9.69 -9.59 -6.91
C MET A 124 8.74 -8.40 -7.00
N ILE A 125 8.89 -7.57 -8.03
CA ILE A 125 8.06 -6.38 -8.26
C ILE A 125 7.55 -6.42 -9.70
N MET A 126 6.22 -6.33 -9.86
CA MET A 126 5.57 -6.24 -11.18
C MET A 126 5.71 -4.83 -11.73
N GLU A 127 6.13 -4.67 -12.98
CA GLU A 127 6.28 -3.38 -13.64
C GLU A 127 5.23 -3.15 -14.73
N PRO A 128 4.72 -1.90 -14.90
CA PRO A 128 5.07 -0.69 -14.15
C PRO A 128 4.51 -0.71 -12.73
N ALA A 129 5.29 -0.19 -11.77
CA ALA A 129 4.99 -0.22 -10.35
C ALA A 129 4.98 1.17 -9.70
N TYR A 130 4.42 1.26 -8.51
CA TYR A 130 4.60 2.44 -7.67
C TYR A 130 6.09 2.55 -7.26
N PRO A 131 6.76 3.70 -7.52
CA PRO A 131 8.21 3.82 -7.35
C PRO A 131 8.72 3.49 -5.94
N ALA A 132 7.89 3.71 -4.91
CA ALA A 132 8.30 3.46 -3.54
C ALA A 132 8.68 2.00 -3.28
N TYR A 133 8.10 1.02 -3.99
CA TYR A 133 8.50 -0.39 -3.83
C TYR A 133 9.97 -0.60 -4.21
N VAL A 134 10.39 0.00 -5.33
CA VAL A 134 11.75 -0.11 -5.82
C VAL A 134 12.71 0.64 -4.91
N ASP A 135 12.41 1.91 -4.60
CA ASP A 135 13.27 2.78 -3.80
C ASP A 135 13.50 2.22 -2.40
N ALA A 136 12.44 1.75 -1.72
CA ALA A 136 12.55 1.17 -0.38
C ALA A 136 13.42 -0.09 -0.38
N ASN A 137 13.26 -0.97 -1.38
CA ASN A 137 14.05 -2.19 -1.48
C ASN A 137 15.51 -1.93 -1.86
N ILE A 138 15.80 -0.93 -2.69
CA ILE A 138 17.18 -0.48 -2.95
C ILE A 138 17.81 0.01 -1.64
N ILE A 139 17.13 0.87 -0.88
CA ILE A 139 17.63 1.40 0.40
C ILE A 139 17.91 0.27 1.40
N ALA A 140 17.02 -0.73 1.46
CA ALA A 140 17.18 -1.90 2.31
C ALA A 140 18.31 -2.83 1.86
N GLY A 141 18.81 -2.71 0.62
CA GLY A 141 19.84 -3.55 0.05
C GLY A 141 19.31 -4.89 -0.49
N ASN A 142 18.03 -4.97 -0.80
CA ASN A 142 17.40 -6.15 -1.33
C ASN A 142 17.69 -6.30 -2.85
N ARG A 143 17.75 -7.53 -3.31
CA ARG A 143 17.82 -7.86 -4.73
C ARG A 143 16.42 -7.79 -5.34
N ILE A 144 16.23 -6.95 -6.36
CA ILE A 144 14.94 -6.81 -7.04
C ILE A 144 14.92 -7.64 -8.31
N ILE A 145 13.85 -8.43 -8.48
CA ILE A 145 13.48 -9.11 -9.72
C ILE A 145 12.28 -8.35 -10.29
N HIS A 146 12.47 -7.72 -11.43
CA HIS A 146 11.43 -7.01 -12.14
C HIS A 146 10.63 -7.98 -13.02
N ILE A 147 9.32 -8.04 -12.80
CA ILE A 147 8.40 -8.84 -13.61
C ILE A 147 7.75 -7.92 -14.64
N PRO A 148 8.11 -8.01 -15.92
CA PRO A 148 7.56 -7.16 -16.94
C PRO A 148 6.08 -7.46 -17.15
N SER A 149 5.27 -6.42 -17.26
CA SER A 149 3.89 -6.53 -17.70
C SER A 149 3.56 -5.48 -18.75
N GLY A 150 2.64 -5.81 -19.64
CA GLY A 150 2.29 -4.97 -20.76
C GLY A 150 0.89 -5.26 -21.28
N LYS A 151 0.59 -4.70 -22.43
CA LYS A 151 -0.73 -4.89 -23.07
C LYS A 151 -1.02 -6.35 -23.41
N GLU A 152 0.01 -7.14 -23.68
CA GLU A 152 -0.05 -8.55 -24.04
C GLU A 152 -0.62 -9.44 -22.94
N ASN A 153 -0.43 -9.04 -21.66
CA ASN A 153 -0.97 -9.73 -20.50
C ASN A 153 -1.93 -8.88 -19.67
N GLY A 154 -2.45 -7.77 -20.27
CA GLY A 154 -3.37 -6.85 -19.61
C GLY A 154 -2.77 -6.14 -18.39
N PHE A 155 -1.44 -6.05 -18.28
CA PHE A 155 -0.70 -5.57 -17.13
C PHE A 155 -0.89 -6.40 -15.85
N LEU A 156 -1.27 -7.68 -16.01
CA LEU A 156 -1.54 -8.63 -14.94
C LEU A 156 -0.69 -9.89 -15.17
N PRO A 157 0.63 -9.85 -14.89
CA PRO A 157 1.48 -11.00 -15.08
C PRO A 157 1.09 -12.11 -14.11
N LEU A 158 1.24 -13.34 -14.54
CA LEU A 158 1.06 -14.54 -13.73
C LEU A 158 2.43 -15.05 -13.22
N PRO A 159 2.46 -15.82 -12.13
CA PRO A 159 3.71 -16.34 -11.59
C PRO A 159 4.40 -17.26 -12.59
N ASP A 160 5.72 -17.09 -12.68
CA ASP A 160 6.60 -18.02 -13.39
C ASP A 160 7.21 -19.01 -12.39
N GLU A 161 6.97 -20.29 -12.60
CA GLU A 161 7.40 -21.36 -11.69
C GLU A 161 8.92 -21.51 -11.56
N THR A 162 9.70 -20.87 -12.43
CA THR A 162 11.16 -20.96 -12.42
C THR A 162 11.83 -19.89 -11.56
N THR A 163 11.09 -18.85 -11.16
CA THR A 163 11.64 -17.71 -10.44
C THR A 163 11.31 -17.82 -8.95
N ALA A 164 12.28 -17.71 -8.06
CA ALA A 164 12.09 -17.71 -6.61
C ALA A 164 12.30 -16.30 -6.03
N ALA A 165 11.51 -15.94 -5.03
CA ALA A 165 11.63 -14.70 -4.27
C ALA A 165 11.26 -14.94 -2.80
N ASP A 166 11.75 -14.09 -1.90
CA ASP A 166 11.35 -14.08 -0.49
C ASP A 166 10.07 -13.24 -0.29
N VAL A 167 9.95 -12.14 -1.06
CA VAL A 167 8.85 -11.19 -0.97
C VAL A 167 8.32 -10.88 -2.37
N ILE A 168 7.01 -10.82 -2.52
CA ILE A 168 6.33 -10.53 -3.80
C ILE A 168 5.38 -9.36 -3.59
N TYR A 169 5.56 -8.26 -4.32
CA TYR A 169 4.65 -7.12 -4.30
C TYR A 169 3.53 -7.31 -5.33
N ILE A 170 2.29 -7.18 -4.88
CA ILE A 170 1.09 -7.12 -5.72
C ILE A 170 0.30 -5.88 -5.32
N CYS A 171 -0.01 -5.00 -6.27
CA CYS A 171 -0.93 -3.89 -6.09
C CYS A 171 -2.19 -4.12 -6.92
N SER A 172 -3.35 -4.15 -6.28
CA SER A 172 -4.62 -4.39 -6.99
C SER A 172 -5.77 -3.61 -6.32
N PRO A 173 -6.36 -2.66 -7.05
CA PRO A 173 -5.99 -2.12 -8.37
C PRO A 173 -4.57 -1.53 -8.42
N ASN A 174 -3.86 -1.74 -9.54
CA ASN A 174 -2.47 -1.36 -9.65
C ASN A 174 -2.25 0.13 -9.92
N ASN A 175 -1.27 0.70 -9.26
CA ASN A 175 -0.70 2.00 -9.61
C ASN A 175 0.61 1.76 -10.40
N PRO A 176 0.71 2.18 -11.70
CA PRO A 176 -0.10 3.23 -12.35
C PRO A 176 -1.16 2.72 -13.33
N THR A 177 -1.33 1.43 -13.57
CA THR A 177 -2.06 0.91 -14.72
C THR A 177 -3.58 0.89 -14.53
N GLY A 178 -4.06 0.84 -13.28
CA GLY A 178 -5.46 0.61 -12.93
C GLY A 178 -5.90 -0.84 -13.15
N ALA A 179 -5.01 -1.72 -13.60
CA ALA A 179 -5.34 -3.13 -13.80
C ALA A 179 -5.65 -3.80 -12.45
N VAL A 180 -6.61 -4.72 -12.45
CA VAL A 180 -7.09 -5.39 -11.25
C VAL A 180 -7.11 -6.91 -11.46
N PHE A 181 -6.56 -7.64 -10.51
CA PHE A 181 -6.55 -9.10 -10.53
C PHE A 181 -7.92 -9.67 -10.13
N ASN A 182 -8.38 -10.70 -10.83
CA ASN A 182 -9.54 -11.47 -10.42
C ASN A 182 -9.17 -12.59 -9.42
N CYS A 183 -10.17 -13.27 -8.87
CA CYS A 183 -9.98 -14.35 -7.89
C CYS A 183 -9.06 -15.47 -8.39
N GLU A 184 -9.21 -15.90 -9.64
CA GLU A 184 -8.40 -17.00 -10.21
C GLU A 184 -6.93 -16.60 -10.32
N GLN A 185 -6.67 -15.39 -10.78
CA GLN A 185 -5.31 -14.86 -10.93
C GLN A 185 -4.62 -14.67 -9.56
N LEU A 186 -5.32 -14.11 -8.58
CA LEU A 186 -4.80 -13.99 -7.21
C LEU A 186 -4.56 -15.36 -6.58
N LYS A 187 -5.44 -16.33 -6.85
CA LYS A 187 -5.24 -17.70 -6.36
C LYS A 187 -3.93 -18.31 -6.86
N LEU A 188 -3.59 -18.09 -8.14
CA LEU A 188 -2.30 -18.55 -8.67
C LEU A 188 -1.10 -17.94 -7.93
N TRP A 189 -1.17 -16.64 -7.60
CA TRP A 189 -0.13 -15.97 -6.83
C TRP A 189 -0.05 -16.46 -5.37
N VAL A 190 -1.19 -16.70 -4.73
CA VAL A 190 -1.26 -17.25 -3.36
C VAL A 190 -0.67 -18.66 -3.33
N ASP A 191 -1.05 -19.51 -4.28
CA ASP A 191 -0.53 -20.88 -4.36
C ASP A 191 0.98 -20.90 -4.66
N TYR A 192 1.42 -19.99 -5.54
CA TYR A 192 2.83 -19.84 -5.84
C TYR A 192 3.62 -19.40 -4.60
N ALA A 193 3.18 -18.33 -3.90
CA ALA A 193 3.84 -17.84 -2.71
C ALA A 193 3.93 -18.90 -1.61
N ASN A 194 2.84 -19.65 -1.38
CA ASN A 194 2.84 -20.76 -0.43
C ASN A 194 3.81 -21.88 -0.81
N ARG A 195 3.93 -22.17 -2.11
CA ARG A 195 4.83 -23.23 -2.59
C ARG A 195 6.32 -22.90 -2.45
N ILE A 196 6.70 -21.63 -2.67
CA ILE A 196 8.10 -21.17 -2.61
C ILE A 196 8.48 -20.58 -1.25
N ASP A 197 7.56 -20.60 -0.29
CA ASP A 197 7.72 -20.01 1.06
C ASP A 197 7.97 -18.48 1.04
N ALA A 198 7.34 -17.76 0.11
CA ALA A 198 7.43 -16.32 -0.02
C ALA A 198 6.29 -15.61 0.70
N VAL A 199 6.51 -14.33 1.07
CA VAL A 199 5.45 -13.44 1.56
C VAL A 199 4.91 -12.57 0.43
N LEU A 200 3.58 -12.54 0.27
CA LEU A 200 2.89 -11.57 -0.57
C LEU A 200 2.66 -10.27 0.21
N LEU A 201 3.23 -9.17 -0.24
CA LEU A 201 2.84 -7.84 0.19
C LEU A 201 1.77 -7.32 -0.77
N PHE A 202 0.52 -7.35 -0.32
CA PHE A 202 -0.63 -6.94 -1.12
C PHE A 202 -1.01 -5.50 -0.80
N ASP A 203 -0.76 -4.58 -1.73
CA ASP A 203 -1.15 -3.18 -1.62
C ASP A 203 -2.57 -2.97 -2.12
N ALA A 204 -3.49 -2.74 -1.17
CA ALA A 204 -4.91 -2.51 -1.39
C ALA A 204 -5.31 -1.02 -1.34
N ALA A 205 -4.37 -0.09 -1.58
CA ALA A 205 -4.61 1.35 -1.45
C ALA A 205 -5.76 1.88 -2.32
N TYR A 206 -6.14 1.15 -3.37
CA TYR A 206 -7.19 1.53 -4.31
C TYR A 206 -8.41 0.60 -4.28
N GLU A 207 -8.53 -0.31 -3.30
CA GLU A 207 -9.61 -1.31 -3.20
C GLU A 207 -11.01 -0.70 -3.28
N ALA A 208 -11.19 0.50 -2.72
CA ALA A 208 -12.48 1.18 -2.68
C ALA A 208 -12.99 1.62 -4.07
N PHE A 209 -12.17 1.58 -5.10
CA PHE A 209 -12.55 1.91 -6.47
C PHE A 209 -12.97 0.70 -7.30
N ILE A 210 -12.96 -0.49 -6.73
CA ILE A 210 -13.49 -1.70 -7.35
C ILE A 210 -15.02 -1.63 -7.26
N GLU A 211 -15.70 -1.66 -8.40
CA GLU A 211 -17.16 -1.60 -8.51
C GLU A 211 -17.78 -2.95 -8.84
N GLU A 212 -17.00 -3.88 -9.40
CA GLU A 212 -17.43 -5.20 -9.80
C GLU A 212 -17.52 -6.14 -8.59
N GLU A 213 -18.66 -6.82 -8.44
CA GLU A 213 -18.94 -7.70 -7.29
C GLU A 213 -18.07 -8.97 -7.24
N ASP A 214 -17.55 -9.42 -8.39
CA ASP A 214 -16.74 -10.62 -8.54
C ASP A 214 -15.23 -10.37 -8.45
N ILE A 215 -14.82 -9.12 -8.31
CA ILE A 215 -13.42 -8.74 -8.10
C ILE A 215 -13.12 -8.65 -6.60
N PRO A 216 -12.09 -9.34 -6.10
CA PRO A 216 -11.75 -9.27 -4.68
C PRO A 216 -11.16 -7.92 -4.28
N HIS A 217 -11.63 -7.39 -3.17
CA HIS A 217 -11.12 -6.16 -2.57
C HIS A 217 -9.95 -6.41 -1.61
N SER A 218 -9.83 -7.64 -1.13
CA SER A 218 -8.81 -8.08 -0.20
C SER A 218 -8.19 -9.38 -0.67
N ILE A 219 -6.88 -9.52 -0.47
CA ILE A 219 -6.19 -10.78 -0.73
C ILE A 219 -6.75 -11.91 0.15
N PHE A 220 -7.31 -11.57 1.32
CA PHE A 220 -7.85 -12.56 2.26
C PHE A 220 -9.21 -13.14 1.84
N GLU A 221 -9.80 -12.66 0.76
CA GLU A 221 -10.92 -13.35 0.08
C GLU A 221 -10.45 -14.60 -0.68
N ILE A 222 -9.14 -14.75 -0.86
CA ILE A 222 -8.53 -15.88 -1.56
C ILE A 222 -8.10 -16.97 -0.56
N GLU A 223 -8.55 -18.19 -0.79
CA GLU A 223 -8.20 -19.34 0.05
C GLU A 223 -6.67 -19.56 0.09
N GLY A 224 -6.11 -19.70 1.30
CA GLY A 224 -4.68 -19.87 1.54
C GLY A 224 -3.88 -18.57 1.65
N ALA A 225 -4.50 -17.39 1.45
CA ALA A 225 -3.78 -16.12 1.53
C ALA A 225 -3.30 -15.81 2.96
N LYS A 226 -4.05 -16.16 3.98
CA LYS A 226 -3.66 -15.90 5.38
C LYS A 226 -2.35 -16.56 5.80
N THR A 227 -1.91 -17.59 5.11
CA THR A 227 -0.64 -18.27 5.40
C THR A 227 0.56 -17.67 4.68
N CYS A 228 0.34 -16.72 3.75
CA CYS A 228 1.44 -16.16 2.95
C CYS A 228 1.33 -14.65 2.69
N ALA A 229 0.24 -13.98 3.06
CA ALA A 229 0.04 -12.59 2.67
C ALA A 229 0.00 -11.64 3.87
N ILE A 230 0.52 -10.43 3.64
CA ILE A 230 0.32 -9.22 4.43
C ILE A 230 -0.40 -8.23 3.54
N GLU A 231 -1.47 -7.61 4.02
CA GLU A 231 -2.23 -6.61 3.28
C GLU A 231 -1.99 -5.21 3.83
N ILE A 232 -1.65 -4.28 2.95
CA ILE A 232 -1.38 -2.88 3.29
C ILE A 232 -2.50 -2.02 2.72
N CYS A 233 -3.18 -1.26 3.58
CA CYS A 233 -4.34 -0.45 3.24
C CYS A 233 -4.11 1.03 3.51
N SER A 234 -4.75 1.89 2.72
CA SER A 234 -4.64 3.34 2.83
C SER A 234 -6.00 4.02 2.86
N LEU A 235 -6.19 4.94 3.80
CA LEU A 235 -7.33 5.84 3.80
C LEU A 235 -7.09 7.13 2.98
N SER A 236 -5.88 7.27 2.41
CA SER A 236 -5.55 8.42 1.57
C SER A 236 -6.51 8.59 0.40
N LYS A 237 -6.92 7.47 -0.24
CA LYS A 237 -7.82 7.49 -1.40
C LYS A 237 -9.28 7.31 -0.98
N THR A 238 -9.57 6.33 -0.15
CA THR A 238 -10.91 5.98 0.31
C THR A 238 -11.59 7.09 1.09
N ALA A 239 -10.87 7.72 2.03
CA ALA A 239 -11.42 8.78 2.90
C ALA A 239 -10.95 10.19 2.54
N GLY A 240 -10.18 10.36 1.47
CA GLY A 240 -9.60 11.65 1.11
C GLY A 240 -8.47 12.09 2.07
N PHE A 241 -7.81 11.16 2.76
CA PHE A 241 -6.84 11.44 3.81
C PHE A 241 -5.41 11.61 3.29
N THR A 242 -5.23 12.11 2.07
CA THR A 242 -3.88 12.35 1.50
C THR A 242 -3.03 13.25 2.39
N GLY A 243 -3.64 14.24 3.06
CA GLY A 243 -2.99 15.15 4.01
C GLY A 243 -3.14 14.76 5.49
N THR A 244 -4.14 13.94 5.83
CA THR A 244 -4.43 13.54 7.22
C THR A 244 -3.53 12.41 7.69
N ARG A 245 -3.13 11.52 6.78
CA ARG A 245 -2.23 10.39 6.99
C ARG A 245 -2.79 9.32 7.92
N LEU A 246 -3.47 8.34 7.33
CA LEU A 246 -3.95 7.16 8.04
C LEU A 246 -3.95 5.96 7.09
N GLY A 247 -3.46 4.85 7.57
CA GLY A 247 -3.48 3.54 6.93
C GLY A 247 -3.50 2.44 7.97
N TYR A 248 -3.50 1.22 7.51
CA TYR A 248 -3.36 0.06 8.37
C TYR A 248 -2.80 -1.12 7.58
N THR A 249 -2.20 -2.04 8.31
CA THR A 249 -1.68 -3.30 7.79
C THR A 249 -2.38 -4.45 8.48
N VAL A 250 -2.71 -5.49 7.73
CA VAL A 250 -3.27 -6.73 8.25
C VAL A 250 -2.23 -7.83 8.16
N ILE A 251 -1.88 -8.40 9.30
CA ILE A 251 -0.95 -9.52 9.43
C ILE A 251 -1.69 -10.67 10.13
N PRO A 252 -2.15 -11.67 9.39
CA PRO A 252 -2.86 -12.80 9.96
C PRO A 252 -2.00 -13.61 10.92
N LYS A 253 -2.63 -14.14 12.00
CA LYS A 253 -1.94 -15.04 12.95
C LYS A 253 -1.50 -16.36 12.33
N GLU A 254 -2.14 -16.72 11.21
CA GLU A 254 -1.79 -17.92 10.42
C GLU A 254 -0.50 -17.71 9.60
N LEU A 255 -0.04 -16.47 9.41
CA LEU A 255 1.23 -16.17 8.76
C LEU A 255 2.38 -16.53 9.73
N ASN A 256 2.88 -17.74 9.62
CA ASN A 256 3.93 -18.27 10.48
C ASN A 256 5.16 -18.64 9.63
N ARG A 257 5.98 -17.62 9.32
CA ARG A 257 7.16 -17.74 8.43
C ARG A 257 8.40 -17.07 9.02
#